data_25a643a2bf5c00254d2ff65f0e21124b
#
_entry.id   25a643a2bf5c00254d2ff65f0e21124b
#
_cell.length_a   1.000
_cell.length_b   1.000
_cell.length_c   1.000
_cell.angle_alpha   90.00
_cell.angle_beta   90.00
_cell.angle_gamma   90.00
#
_symmetry.space_group_name_H-M   'P 1'
#
loop_
_entity.id
_entity.type
_entity.pdbx_description
1 polymer ?
#
loop_
_entity_poly.entity_id
_entity_poly.type
_entity_poly.pdbx_seq_one_letter_code
_entity_poly.pdbx_strand_id
1 'polypeptide(L)'
;LAIERMLGHASGMIGLPLRLLAREVYDRVVAAKGEAAAALITGEEKIAPENARYFICTVEAMPLDRAVEFLAVDEIQVARDLDRGHVFTDRLLHARGFGETMLLGSDTMRPMVRKLLPDAEIVRRERMSTLAYAGARKITKLPKRSAVVAFSAEEVYAIAELLRRHRGGAAVVMGALSPRTRNAQVKLYQDGEVDFLVATDAIGMGLNMDV
;
A
#
# COMPACT_ATOMS: atom_id res chain seq x y z
N LEU A 1 -9.78 2.10 7.80
CA LEU A 1 -10.02 1.19 8.92
C LEU A 1 -8.85 1.13 9.90
N ALA A 2 -7.66 0.57 9.52
CA ALA A 2 -6.52 0.44 10.44
C ALA A 2 -6.04 1.80 10.99
N ILE A 3 -5.95 2.82 10.13
CA ILE A 3 -5.57 4.17 10.53
C ILE A 3 -6.57 4.75 11.54
N GLU A 4 -7.84 4.68 11.26
CA GLU A 4 -8.90 5.18 12.15
C GLU A 4 -8.88 4.47 13.50
N ARG A 5 -8.65 3.14 13.47
CA ARG A 5 -8.56 2.35 14.68
C ARG A 5 -7.31 2.71 15.49
N MET A 6 -6.16 2.86 14.84
CA MET A 6 -4.92 3.34 15.44
C MET A 6 -5.10 4.71 16.13
N LEU A 7 -5.78 5.64 15.45
CA LEU A 7 -6.01 7.00 15.98
C LEU A 7 -7.01 7.06 17.14
N GLY A 8 -7.73 5.98 17.40
CA GLY A 8 -8.57 5.78 18.59
C GLY A 8 -7.81 5.35 19.84
N HIS A 9 -6.56 4.90 19.70
CA HIS A 9 -5.68 4.51 20.82
C HIS A 9 -4.77 5.66 21.22
N ALA A 10 -4.21 5.61 22.43
CA ALA A 10 -3.31 6.64 22.95
C ALA A 10 -1.97 6.67 22.20
N SER A 11 -1.52 5.52 21.71
CA SER A 11 -0.33 5.38 20.87
C SER A 11 -0.52 4.25 19.86
N GLY A 12 0.18 4.32 18.71
CA GLY A 12 0.05 3.29 17.71
C GLY A 12 1.21 3.23 16.73
N MET A 13 1.35 2.07 16.09
CA MET A 13 2.32 1.83 15.04
C MET A 13 1.65 1.08 13.89
N ILE A 14 1.96 1.46 12.66
CA ILE A 14 1.52 0.75 11.47
C ILE A 14 2.71 0.48 10.54
N GLY A 15 2.93 -0.79 10.22
CA GLY A 15 3.88 -1.25 9.23
C GLY A 15 3.21 -1.42 7.88
N LEU A 16 3.72 -0.75 6.87
CA LEU A 16 3.19 -0.69 5.51
C LEU A 16 4.18 -1.30 4.51
N PRO A 17 3.71 -1.91 3.41
CA PRO A 17 4.59 -2.63 2.48
C PRO A 17 5.45 -1.71 1.61
N LEU A 18 5.05 -0.43 1.44
CA LEU A 18 5.70 0.52 0.55
C LEU A 18 5.94 1.86 1.24
N ARG A 19 7.10 2.48 0.96
CA ARG A 19 7.49 3.81 1.44
C ARG A 19 6.47 4.89 1.08
N LEU A 20 5.93 4.84 -0.12
CA LEU A 20 4.99 5.82 -0.61
C LEU A 20 3.63 5.74 0.10
N LEU A 21 3.19 4.52 0.41
CA LEU A 21 2.00 4.33 1.23
C LEU A 21 2.24 4.81 2.67
N ALA A 22 3.43 4.53 3.21
CA ALA A 22 3.81 5.05 4.52
C ALA A 22 3.79 6.58 4.55
N ARG A 23 4.28 7.25 3.51
CA ARG A 23 4.25 8.71 3.40
C ARG A 23 2.81 9.24 3.31
N GLU A 24 1.97 8.66 2.48
CA GLU A 24 0.55 9.05 2.37
C GLU A 24 -0.19 8.89 3.71
N VAL A 25 0.01 7.75 4.38
CA VAL A 25 -0.60 7.50 5.69
C VAL A 25 -0.07 8.47 6.74
N TYR A 26 1.24 8.79 6.72
CA TYR A 26 1.83 9.80 7.59
C TYR A 26 1.17 11.16 7.40
N ASP A 27 1.03 11.64 6.16
CA ASP A 27 0.41 12.94 5.87
C ASP A 27 -1.05 12.98 6.37
N ARG A 28 -1.79 11.87 6.27
CA ARG A 28 -3.15 11.74 6.83
C ARG A 28 -3.17 11.77 8.35
N VAL A 29 -2.21 11.13 9.01
CA VAL A 29 -2.09 11.14 10.48
C VAL A 29 -1.69 12.52 10.97
N VAL A 30 -0.77 13.21 10.29
CA VAL A 30 -0.39 14.60 10.57
C VAL A 30 -1.60 15.52 10.46
N ALA A 31 -2.39 15.40 9.40
CA ALA A 31 -3.62 16.18 9.23
C ALA A 31 -4.63 15.97 10.37
N ALA A 32 -4.67 14.77 10.96
CA ALA A 32 -5.63 14.42 12.02
C ALA A 32 -5.11 14.72 13.45
N LYS A 33 -3.81 14.61 13.70
CA LYS A 33 -3.21 14.64 15.06
C LYS A 33 -2.08 15.66 15.21
N GLY A 34 -1.65 16.31 14.13
CA GLY A 34 -0.53 17.26 14.10
C GLY A 34 0.84 16.59 13.94
N GLU A 35 1.81 17.37 13.45
CA GLU A 35 3.18 16.91 13.17
C GLU A 35 3.91 16.37 14.41
N ALA A 36 3.73 17.02 15.56
CA ALA A 36 4.39 16.63 16.81
C ALA A 36 3.96 15.24 17.32
N ALA A 37 2.79 14.74 16.91
CA ALA A 37 2.25 13.45 17.35
C ALA A 37 2.60 12.28 16.41
N ALA A 38 3.07 12.56 15.18
CA ALA A 38 3.29 11.57 14.15
C ALA A 38 4.78 11.40 13.82
N ALA A 39 5.21 10.16 13.61
CA ALA A 39 6.54 9.82 13.12
C ALA A 39 6.44 9.04 11.82
N LEU A 40 7.35 9.29 10.88
CA LEU A 40 7.55 8.51 9.67
C LEU A 40 8.92 7.84 9.74
N ILE A 41 8.96 6.51 9.61
CA ILE A 41 10.20 5.74 9.67
C ILE A 41 10.24 4.77 8.49
N THR A 42 11.10 5.05 7.54
CA THR A 42 11.36 4.22 6.36
C THR A 42 12.85 3.99 6.20
N GLY A 43 13.27 3.16 5.25
CA GLY A 43 14.69 2.96 4.96
C GLY A 43 15.41 4.20 4.42
N GLU A 44 14.68 5.20 3.92
CA GLU A 44 15.27 6.42 3.32
C GLU A 44 14.89 7.69 4.06
N GLU A 45 13.80 7.71 4.80
CA GLU A 45 13.28 8.90 5.46
C GLU A 45 12.94 8.60 6.91
N LYS A 46 13.38 9.48 7.80
CA LYS A 46 13.08 9.41 9.22
C LYS A 46 12.67 10.78 9.75
N ILE A 47 11.39 10.91 10.07
CA ILE A 47 10.80 12.04 10.78
C ILE A 47 10.29 11.49 12.12
N ALA A 48 10.93 11.82 13.24
CA ALA A 48 10.60 11.26 14.53
C ALA A 48 10.64 12.34 15.63
N PRO A 49 9.58 13.14 15.75
CA PRO A 49 9.46 14.09 16.87
C PRO A 49 9.56 13.38 18.21
N GLU A 50 10.10 14.05 19.20
CA GLU A 50 10.34 13.49 20.54
C GLU A 50 9.05 13.00 21.21
N ASN A 51 7.95 13.71 20.96
CA ASN A 51 6.62 13.42 21.52
C ASN A 51 5.72 12.61 20.59
N ALA A 52 6.29 11.99 19.53
CA ALA A 52 5.51 11.18 18.61
C ALA A 52 4.87 9.98 19.32
N ARG A 53 3.57 9.82 19.11
CA ARG A 53 2.76 8.71 19.64
C ARG A 53 2.30 7.75 18.55
N TYR A 54 2.28 8.21 17.30
CA TYR A 54 1.84 7.42 16.15
C TYR A 54 3.01 7.24 15.18
N PHE A 55 3.40 5.99 14.97
CA PHE A 55 4.56 5.61 14.15
C PHE A 55 4.08 4.98 12.85
N ILE A 56 4.34 5.64 11.75
CA ILE A 56 4.03 5.17 10.41
C ILE A 56 5.36 4.69 9.80
N CYS A 57 5.44 3.40 9.51
CA CYS A 57 6.69 2.77 9.13
C CYS A 57 6.53 1.94 7.86
N THR A 58 7.62 1.70 7.13
CA THR A 58 7.67 0.46 6.34
C THR A 58 7.87 -0.72 7.29
N VAL A 59 7.37 -1.90 6.90
CA VAL A 59 7.43 -3.11 7.76
C VAL A 59 8.86 -3.42 8.18
N GLU A 60 9.84 -3.20 7.28
CA GLU A 60 11.26 -3.40 7.53
C GLU A 60 11.84 -2.43 8.57
N ALA A 61 11.31 -1.21 8.59
CA ALA A 61 11.84 -0.13 9.44
C ALA A 61 11.06 0.04 10.77
N MET A 62 10.14 -0.86 11.08
CA MET A 62 9.38 -0.81 12.34
C MET A 62 10.30 -0.91 13.55
N PRO A 63 10.31 0.08 14.49
CA PRO A 63 11.07 0.04 15.73
C PRO A 63 10.38 -0.88 16.76
N LEU A 64 10.79 -2.14 16.83
CA LEU A 64 10.16 -3.15 17.69
C LEU A 64 10.50 -3.00 19.17
N ASP A 65 11.46 -2.18 19.50
CA ASP A 65 11.82 -1.79 20.89
C ASP A 65 10.84 -0.78 21.49
N ARG A 66 9.92 -0.24 20.69
CA ARG A 66 8.91 0.72 21.13
C ARG A 66 7.59 0.04 21.46
N ALA A 67 7.20 0.09 22.72
CA ALA A 67 5.88 -0.33 23.15
C ALA A 67 4.82 0.69 22.71
N VAL A 68 3.79 0.23 22.01
CA VAL A 68 2.62 1.01 21.58
C VAL A 68 1.34 0.28 21.93
N GLU A 69 0.26 1.01 22.19
CA GLU A 69 -1.04 0.41 22.52
C GLU A 69 -1.64 -0.36 21.32
N PHE A 70 -1.60 0.26 20.15
CA PHE A 70 -2.08 -0.37 18.91
C PHE A 70 -0.91 -0.65 17.96
N LEU A 71 -0.88 -1.85 17.38
CA LEU A 71 0.09 -2.19 16.33
C LEU A 71 -0.64 -2.83 15.14
N ALA A 72 -0.34 -2.36 13.93
CA ALA A 72 -0.84 -2.97 12.71
C ALA A 72 0.30 -3.34 11.75
N VAL A 73 0.12 -4.46 11.03
CA VAL A 73 0.95 -4.85 9.88
C VAL A 73 0.04 -5.06 8.69
N ASP A 74 0.30 -4.28 7.64
CA ASP A 74 -0.47 -4.34 6.39
C ASP A 74 0.18 -5.27 5.37
N GLU A 75 -0.65 -5.84 4.47
CA GLU A 75 -0.26 -6.72 3.37
C GLU A 75 0.55 -7.94 3.84
N ILE A 76 0.08 -8.62 4.92
CA ILE A 76 0.81 -9.78 5.50
C ILE A 76 1.07 -10.92 4.51
N GLN A 77 0.41 -10.98 3.35
CA GLN A 77 0.70 -11.96 2.30
C GLN A 77 2.09 -11.76 1.67
N VAL A 78 2.74 -10.60 1.85
CA VAL A 78 4.14 -10.37 1.47
C VAL A 78 5.08 -11.31 2.24
N ALA A 79 4.64 -11.95 3.34
CA ALA A 79 5.38 -13.03 3.99
C ALA A 79 5.72 -14.21 3.06
N ARG A 80 5.08 -14.32 1.89
CA ARG A 80 5.40 -15.30 0.85
C ARG A 80 6.47 -14.85 -0.15
N ASP A 81 6.86 -13.59 -0.10
CA ASP A 81 7.89 -13.03 -0.97
C ASP A 81 9.27 -13.67 -0.64
N LEU A 82 10.05 -13.98 -1.68
CA LEU A 82 11.34 -14.65 -1.50
C LEU A 82 12.40 -13.77 -0.84
N ASP A 83 12.33 -12.45 -1.09
CA ASP A 83 13.34 -11.50 -0.60
C ASP A 83 12.89 -10.87 0.73
N ARG A 84 11.65 -10.38 0.79
CA ARG A 84 11.12 -9.61 1.92
C ARG A 84 10.33 -10.44 2.93
N GLY A 85 9.91 -11.64 2.54
CA GLY A 85 8.96 -12.45 3.30
C GLY A 85 9.42 -12.79 4.72
N HIS A 86 10.73 -12.93 4.94
CA HIS A 86 11.30 -13.21 6.26
C HIS A 86 11.00 -12.08 7.27
N VAL A 87 11.04 -10.80 6.84
CA VAL A 87 10.73 -9.67 7.71
C VAL A 87 9.24 -9.64 8.04
N PHE A 88 8.36 -9.82 7.05
CA PHE A 88 6.91 -9.87 7.28
C PHE A 88 6.52 -11.03 8.18
N THR A 89 7.16 -12.19 8.02
CA THR A 89 6.95 -13.34 8.88
C THR A 89 7.36 -13.06 10.33
N ASP A 90 8.49 -12.40 10.54
CA ASP A 90 8.94 -11.99 11.87
C ASP A 90 7.94 -11.04 12.53
N ARG A 91 7.47 -10.02 11.81
CA ARG A 91 6.47 -9.07 12.32
C ARG A 91 5.13 -9.75 12.62
N LEU A 92 4.69 -10.64 11.74
CA LEU A 92 3.47 -11.42 11.95
C LEU A 92 3.54 -12.26 13.23
N LEU A 93 4.70 -12.85 13.52
CA LEU A 93 4.88 -13.71 14.69
C LEU A 93 5.14 -12.94 15.98
N HIS A 94 5.89 -11.85 15.94
CA HIS A 94 6.46 -11.24 17.13
C HIS A 94 6.01 -9.80 17.41
N ALA A 95 5.61 -9.01 16.39
CA ALA A 95 5.20 -7.63 16.62
C ALA A 95 3.81 -7.56 17.26
N ARG A 96 3.70 -6.91 18.41
CA ARG A 96 2.44 -6.79 19.16
C ARG A 96 2.27 -5.38 19.75
N GLY A 97 1.04 -4.87 19.68
CA GLY A 97 0.58 -3.80 20.54
C GLY A 97 0.15 -4.37 21.89
N PHE A 98 0.36 -3.63 22.97
CA PHE A 98 -0.03 -4.13 24.28
C PHE A 98 -1.54 -4.05 24.55
N GLY A 99 -2.29 -3.26 23.77
CA GLY A 99 -3.75 -3.20 23.80
C GLY A 99 -4.38 -3.98 22.65
N GLU A 100 -3.93 -3.73 21.42
CA GLU A 100 -4.47 -4.37 20.23
C GLU A 100 -3.41 -4.60 19.16
N THR A 101 -3.52 -5.73 18.47
CA THR A 101 -2.72 -6.02 17.26
C THR A 101 -3.65 -6.33 16.10
N MET A 102 -3.47 -5.64 14.96
CA MET A 102 -4.24 -5.85 13.75
C MET A 102 -3.35 -6.29 12.59
N LEU A 103 -3.66 -7.44 12.01
CA LEU A 103 -2.99 -7.94 10.82
C LEU A 103 -3.94 -7.82 9.63
N LEU A 104 -3.51 -7.10 8.58
CA LEU A 104 -4.31 -6.90 7.38
C LEU A 104 -3.69 -7.65 6.21
N GLY A 105 -4.54 -8.25 5.40
CA GLY A 105 -4.04 -8.97 4.23
C GLY A 105 -5.12 -9.73 3.48
N SER A 106 -4.68 -10.42 2.46
CA SER A 106 -5.51 -11.25 1.59
C SER A 106 -6.06 -12.48 2.32
N ASP A 107 -7.27 -12.90 1.94
CA ASP A 107 -7.92 -14.12 2.45
C ASP A 107 -7.07 -15.40 2.22
N THR A 108 -6.14 -15.36 1.28
CA THR A 108 -5.17 -16.44 1.03
C THR A 108 -4.26 -16.74 2.22
N MET A 109 -4.11 -15.79 3.17
CA MET A 109 -3.33 -15.96 4.39
C MET A 109 -4.11 -16.61 5.53
N ARG A 110 -5.43 -16.73 5.42
CA ARG A 110 -6.27 -17.28 6.49
C ARG A 110 -5.82 -18.64 7.03
N PRO A 111 -5.50 -19.66 6.20
CA PRO A 111 -5.07 -20.95 6.70
C PRO A 111 -3.77 -20.85 7.52
N MET A 112 -2.85 -19.99 7.08
CA MET A 112 -1.57 -19.76 7.76
C MET A 112 -1.77 -19.02 9.07
N VAL A 113 -2.57 -17.96 9.08
CA VAL A 113 -2.89 -17.18 10.30
C VAL A 113 -3.55 -18.08 11.34
N ARG A 114 -4.53 -18.90 10.97
CA ARG A 114 -5.16 -19.85 11.89
C ARG A 114 -4.19 -20.87 12.51
N LYS A 115 -3.17 -21.26 11.75
CA LYS A 115 -2.15 -22.20 12.24
C LYS A 115 -1.15 -21.55 13.17
N LEU A 116 -0.72 -20.31 12.85
CA LEU A 116 0.33 -19.61 13.60
C LEU A 116 -0.21 -18.79 14.77
N LEU A 117 -1.44 -18.32 14.66
CA LEU A 117 -2.10 -17.44 15.63
C LEU A 117 -3.52 -17.98 15.88
N PRO A 118 -3.67 -19.11 16.57
CA PRO A 118 -4.97 -19.78 16.76
C PRO A 118 -6.00 -18.92 17.50
N ASP A 119 -5.54 -18.03 18.37
CA ASP A 119 -6.38 -17.14 19.18
C ASP A 119 -6.78 -15.83 18.44
N ALA A 120 -6.30 -15.63 17.21
CA ALA A 120 -6.62 -14.43 16.46
C ALA A 120 -8.07 -14.46 15.95
N GLU A 121 -8.80 -13.39 16.22
CA GLU A 121 -10.10 -13.15 15.59
C GLU A 121 -9.93 -12.82 14.11
N ILE A 122 -10.63 -13.54 13.23
CA ILE A 122 -10.56 -13.31 11.79
C ILE A 122 -11.83 -12.63 11.31
N VAL A 123 -11.72 -11.35 11.01
CA VAL A 123 -12.81 -10.55 10.44
C VAL A 123 -12.64 -10.45 8.92
N ARG A 124 -13.65 -10.89 8.18
CA ARG A 124 -13.67 -10.76 6.72
C ARG A 124 -14.44 -9.52 6.31
N ARG A 125 -13.88 -8.77 5.38
CA ARG A 125 -14.59 -7.73 4.64
C ARG A 125 -14.76 -8.16 3.18
N GLU A 126 -15.97 -8.07 2.70
CA GLU A 126 -16.25 -8.37 1.30
C GLU A 126 -15.68 -7.26 0.41
N ARG A 127 -15.33 -7.64 -0.80
CA ARG A 127 -14.86 -6.72 -1.83
C ARG A 127 -16.00 -5.81 -2.26
N MET A 128 -15.74 -4.50 -2.36
CA MET A 128 -16.73 -3.53 -2.84
C MET A 128 -16.97 -3.63 -4.35
N SER A 129 -16.07 -4.32 -5.09
CA SER A 129 -16.15 -4.47 -6.55
C SER A 129 -16.23 -5.93 -6.96
N THR A 130 -16.95 -6.20 -8.05
CA THR A 130 -17.01 -7.51 -8.67
C THR A 130 -15.88 -7.64 -9.70
N LEU A 131 -15.08 -8.70 -9.59
CA LEU A 131 -14.08 -9.03 -10.62
C LEU A 131 -14.68 -10.06 -11.59
N ALA A 132 -14.61 -9.74 -12.88
CA ALA A 132 -15.00 -10.64 -13.96
C ALA A 132 -13.87 -10.77 -14.98
N TYR A 133 -13.60 -11.98 -15.43
CA TYR A 133 -12.65 -12.21 -16.51
C TYR A 133 -13.27 -11.86 -17.87
N ALA A 134 -12.69 -10.86 -18.55
CA ALA A 134 -13.20 -10.33 -19.82
C ALA A 134 -12.49 -10.88 -21.07
N GLY A 135 -11.62 -11.89 -20.91
CA GLY A 135 -10.83 -12.47 -21.99
C GLY A 135 -9.63 -11.62 -22.43
N ALA A 136 -8.88 -12.10 -23.40
CA ALA A 136 -7.73 -11.42 -23.97
C ALA A 136 -8.13 -10.34 -24.99
N ARG A 137 -7.47 -9.19 -24.92
CA ARG A 137 -7.69 -8.08 -25.88
C ARG A 137 -6.37 -7.47 -26.33
N LYS A 138 -6.32 -6.95 -27.55
CA LYS A 138 -5.18 -6.15 -28.01
C LYS A 138 -5.14 -4.83 -27.24
N ILE A 139 -3.95 -4.37 -26.83
CA ILE A 139 -3.75 -3.11 -26.09
C ILE A 139 -4.43 -1.93 -26.81
N THR A 140 -4.33 -1.85 -28.13
CA THR A 140 -4.96 -0.81 -28.93
C THR A 140 -6.50 -0.86 -28.98
N LYS A 141 -7.12 -1.95 -28.49
CA LYS A 141 -8.58 -2.16 -28.43
C LYS A 141 -9.13 -2.21 -27.01
N LEU A 142 -8.35 -1.79 -26.02
CA LEU A 142 -8.82 -1.68 -24.65
C LEU A 142 -9.93 -0.64 -24.53
N PRO A 143 -10.93 -0.83 -23.66
CA PRO A 143 -11.91 0.20 -23.37
C PRO A 143 -11.23 1.42 -22.71
N LYS A 144 -11.91 2.56 -22.75
CA LYS A 144 -11.51 3.73 -21.95
C LYS A 144 -11.53 3.36 -20.46
N ARG A 145 -10.81 4.12 -19.64
CA ARG A 145 -10.67 3.88 -18.20
C ARG A 145 -10.05 2.51 -17.89
N SER A 146 -9.06 2.10 -18.68
CA SER A 146 -8.32 0.86 -18.47
C SER A 146 -6.96 1.11 -17.83
N ALA A 147 -6.61 0.28 -16.84
CA ALA A 147 -5.26 0.18 -16.33
C ALA A 147 -4.55 -1.05 -16.94
N VAL A 148 -3.32 -0.86 -17.41
CA VAL A 148 -2.46 -1.91 -17.94
C VAL A 148 -1.30 -2.11 -17.00
N VAL A 149 -1.12 -3.33 -16.49
CA VAL A 149 -0.01 -3.66 -15.60
C VAL A 149 1.07 -4.38 -16.39
N ALA A 150 2.31 -3.94 -16.25
CA ALA A 150 3.50 -4.55 -16.83
C ALA A 150 4.54 -4.82 -15.74
N PHE A 151 5.50 -5.69 -16.02
CA PHE A 151 6.43 -6.19 -15.00
C PHE A 151 7.83 -5.55 -15.06
N SER A 152 8.06 -4.66 -16.01
CA SER A 152 9.30 -3.89 -16.12
C SER A 152 9.02 -2.44 -16.50
N ALA A 153 9.96 -1.54 -16.16
CA ALA A 153 9.88 -0.14 -16.56
C ALA A 153 9.91 0.02 -18.09
N GLU A 154 10.68 -0.82 -18.77
CA GLU A 154 10.78 -0.82 -20.22
C GLU A 154 9.44 -1.15 -20.88
N GLU A 155 8.77 -2.21 -20.42
CA GLU A 155 7.43 -2.57 -20.88
C GLU A 155 6.40 -1.47 -20.60
N VAL A 156 6.43 -0.86 -19.41
CA VAL A 156 5.54 0.26 -19.08
C VAL A 156 5.69 1.39 -20.09
N TYR A 157 6.93 1.81 -20.39
CA TYR A 157 7.16 2.87 -21.36
C TYR A 157 6.79 2.46 -22.80
N ALA A 158 7.09 1.23 -23.21
CA ALA A 158 6.73 0.73 -24.53
C ALA A 158 5.21 0.72 -24.72
N ILE A 159 4.45 0.27 -23.73
CA ILE A 159 2.98 0.25 -23.77
C ILE A 159 2.42 1.68 -23.75
N ALA A 160 2.95 2.56 -22.91
CA ALA A 160 2.52 3.95 -22.84
C ALA A 160 2.76 4.67 -24.18
N GLU A 161 3.88 4.43 -24.84
CA GLU A 161 4.18 4.98 -26.17
C GLU A 161 3.25 4.41 -27.25
N LEU A 162 2.93 3.12 -27.19
CA LEU A 162 1.97 2.50 -28.09
C LEU A 162 0.57 3.14 -27.95
N LEU A 163 0.12 3.37 -26.71
CA LEU A 163 -1.14 4.03 -26.42
C LEU A 163 -1.11 5.51 -26.85
N ARG A 164 0.02 6.20 -26.67
CA ARG A 164 0.19 7.57 -27.13
C ARG A 164 -0.02 7.70 -28.64
N ARG A 165 0.57 6.78 -29.42
CA ARG A 165 0.45 6.79 -30.89
C ARG A 165 -0.95 6.48 -31.41
N HIS A 166 -1.69 5.63 -30.70
CA HIS A 166 -2.96 5.09 -31.22
C HIS A 166 -4.21 5.59 -30.49
N ARG A 167 -4.07 6.08 -29.28
CA ARG A 167 -5.20 6.32 -28.37
C ARG A 167 -5.12 7.66 -27.59
N GLY A 168 -4.20 8.54 -27.94
CA GLY A 168 -4.10 9.88 -27.37
C GLY A 168 -3.21 10.01 -26.14
N GLY A 169 -2.82 8.90 -25.50
CA GLY A 169 -1.89 8.91 -24.37
C GLY A 169 -2.29 8.00 -23.22
N ALA A 170 -1.37 7.90 -22.25
CA ALA A 170 -1.59 7.17 -21.01
C ALA A 170 -0.80 7.85 -19.88
N ALA A 171 -1.35 7.83 -18.68
CA ALA A 171 -0.60 8.12 -17.47
C ALA A 171 0.33 6.95 -17.13
N VAL A 172 1.50 7.24 -16.55
CA VAL A 172 2.49 6.22 -16.17
C VAL A 172 2.71 6.24 -14.67
N VAL A 173 2.58 5.07 -14.03
CA VAL A 173 2.78 4.91 -12.58
C VAL A 173 3.74 3.77 -12.31
N MET A 174 4.85 4.08 -11.66
CA MET A 174 5.87 3.11 -11.26
C MET A 174 6.43 3.44 -9.88
N GLY A 175 6.92 2.44 -9.16
CA GLY A 175 7.56 2.62 -7.85
C GLY A 175 8.79 3.52 -7.87
N ALA A 176 9.52 3.57 -9.00
CA ALA A 176 10.71 4.40 -9.19
C ALA A 176 10.40 5.91 -9.40
N LEU A 177 9.13 6.28 -9.65
CA LEU A 177 8.76 7.69 -9.80
C LEU A 177 8.72 8.39 -8.45
N SER A 178 9.11 9.67 -8.43
CA SER A 178 8.93 10.50 -7.24
C SER A 178 7.45 10.59 -6.85
N PRO A 179 7.11 10.76 -5.57
CA PRO A 179 5.73 10.88 -5.12
C PRO A 179 4.96 11.98 -5.86
N ARG A 180 5.61 13.14 -6.07
CA ARG A 180 5.02 14.27 -6.80
C ARG A 180 4.66 13.90 -8.24
N THR A 181 5.60 13.28 -8.97
CA THR A 181 5.38 12.86 -10.36
C THR A 181 4.28 11.83 -10.43
N ARG A 182 4.28 10.83 -9.53
CA ARG A 182 3.28 9.78 -9.50
C ARG A 182 1.89 10.34 -9.23
N ASN A 183 1.74 11.22 -8.24
CA ASN A 183 0.46 11.86 -7.94
C ASN A 183 -0.05 12.70 -9.12
N ALA A 184 0.85 13.39 -9.83
CA ALA A 184 0.47 14.12 -11.04
C ALA A 184 -0.03 13.19 -12.15
N GLN A 185 0.63 12.03 -12.36
CA GLN A 185 0.19 11.02 -13.33
C GLN A 185 -1.17 10.40 -12.96
N VAL A 186 -1.37 10.07 -11.68
CA VAL A 186 -2.65 9.57 -11.18
C VAL A 186 -3.75 10.60 -11.41
N LYS A 187 -3.46 11.87 -11.14
CA LYS A 187 -4.40 12.97 -11.36
C LYS A 187 -4.80 13.11 -12.83
N LEU A 188 -3.85 13.07 -13.77
CA LEU A 188 -4.16 13.08 -15.21
C LEU A 188 -5.18 12.01 -15.61
N TYR A 189 -5.04 10.81 -15.04
CA TYR A 189 -5.96 9.73 -15.30
C TYR A 189 -7.32 9.95 -14.61
N GLN A 190 -7.34 10.37 -13.35
CA GLN A 190 -8.57 10.60 -12.59
C GLN A 190 -9.40 11.74 -13.18
N ASP A 191 -8.76 12.83 -13.58
CA ASP A 191 -9.40 14.00 -14.21
C ASP A 191 -9.89 13.70 -15.63
N GLY A 192 -9.54 12.53 -16.20
CA GLY A 192 -9.97 12.12 -17.53
C GLY A 192 -9.18 12.77 -18.67
N GLU A 193 -8.05 13.39 -18.39
CA GLU A 193 -7.16 13.96 -19.41
C GLU A 193 -6.55 12.86 -20.29
N VAL A 194 -6.39 11.67 -19.73
CA VAL A 194 -6.00 10.43 -20.45
C VAL A 194 -6.94 9.29 -20.08
N ASP A 195 -7.26 8.44 -21.04
CA ASP A 195 -8.18 7.30 -20.88
C ASP A 195 -7.48 6.04 -20.32
N PHE A 196 -6.15 6.02 -20.31
CA PHE A 196 -5.35 4.85 -19.95
C PHE A 196 -4.34 5.15 -18.88
N LEU A 197 -4.09 4.16 -18.04
CA LEU A 197 -3.01 4.14 -17.07
C LEU A 197 -2.11 2.93 -17.37
N VAL A 198 -0.80 3.12 -17.40
CA VAL A 198 0.17 2.03 -17.52
C VAL A 198 1.04 2.04 -16.26
N ALA A 199 1.14 0.91 -15.58
CA ALA A 199 1.81 0.84 -14.30
C ALA A 199 2.56 -0.47 -14.11
N THR A 200 3.48 -0.48 -13.15
CA THR A 200 3.96 -1.72 -12.55
C THR A 200 2.97 -2.24 -11.51
N ASP A 201 3.25 -3.37 -10.89
CA ASP A 201 2.52 -3.94 -9.74
C ASP A 201 2.33 -2.94 -8.57
N ALA A 202 3.14 -1.89 -8.52
CA ALA A 202 2.99 -0.77 -7.58
C ALA A 202 1.59 -0.13 -7.60
N ILE A 203 0.82 -0.29 -8.70
CA ILE A 203 -0.58 0.17 -8.77
C ILE A 203 -1.49 -0.56 -7.79
N GLY A 204 -1.22 -1.85 -7.53
CA GLY A 204 -2.02 -2.67 -6.62
C GLY A 204 -1.78 -2.42 -5.13
N MET A 205 -0.74 -1.65 -4.80
CA MET A 205 -0.32 -1.40 -3.44
C MET A 205 -0.43 0.10 -3.12
N GLY A 206 -1.56 0.51 -2.54
CA GLY A 206 -1.72 1.83 -1.93
C GLY A 206 -2.12 2.99 -2.84
N LEU A 207 -2.51 2.74 -4.07
CA LEU A 207 -3.15 3.75 -4.90
C LEU A 207 -4.67 3.56 -4.86
N ASN A 208 -5.37 4.52 -4.29
CA ASN A 208 -6.83 4.56 -4.35
C ASN A 208 -7.24 5.19 -5.68
N MET A 209 -7.55 4.36 -6.66
CA MET A 209 -7.93 4.79 -8.01
C MET A 209 -9.22 4.14 -8.45
N ASP A 210 -10.09 4.93 -9.06
CA ASP A 210 -11.27 4.45 -9.77
C ASP A 210 -10.86 3.99 -11.19
N VAL A 211 -10.74 2.69 -11.37
CA VAL A 211 -10.44 2.01 -12.64
C VAL A 211 -11.59 1.13 -13.07
#